data_9392e2d83804408810df002c0b65d3aa
#
_entry.id   9392e2d83804408810df002c0b65d3aa
#
_cell.length_a   1.000
_cell.length_b   1.000
_cell.length_c   1.000
_cell.angle_alpha   90.00
_cell.angle_beta   90.00
_cell.angle_gamma   90.00
#
_symmetry.space_group_name_H-M   'P 1'
#
loop_
_entity.id
_entity.type
_entity.pdbx_description
1 polymer ?
#
loop_
_entity_poly.entity_id
_entity_poly.type
_entity_poly.pdbx_seq_one_letter_code
_entity_poly.pdbx_strand_id
1 'polypeptide(L)'
;MTVETGGTGVTVTTVLGPVPVEELGVTLCHEHLRNDGALAWHPAPEGDTEGELIAGSPVRMEFLGRLRNDPYLSRDNVSLDDTGVAIEEVARFAARGGRSVLEVTPDGLGRAPAELAAIARATGLNIVMGCGFYLERTHPEWVRGMSVADVATEIERDLTEGVDGVRAGVIGEIGVSPDFTAEEEKVLRAAARAQARTRVPLSVHLPGWVRHGHRVLDVIAEEGGLIEATVLSHLNPSGRDRDYQVALATRGAYLGYDMCGMDYLYPAEGQSPCDEDNAAAIAWLHRAGLGHRVLLSQDVFLKTMLVRYGGTGYAHILTHFVPRLHRHGLTPADTTRLLVDNPRDLFLAFAASGNRHTSHTNDTL
;
A
#
# COMPACT_ATOMS: atom_id res chain seq x y z
N MET A 1 -22.62 -29.25 -19.39
CA MET A 1 -21.29 -29.54 -18.83
C MET A 1 -20.84 -28.27 -18.13
N THR A 2 -21.09 -28.20 -16.82
CA THR A 2 -20.56 -27.14 -15.96
C THR A 2 -19.09 -27.42 -15.69
N VAL A 3 -18.21 -26.56 -16.20
CA VAL A 3 -16.81 -26.57 -15.85
C VAL A 3 -16.73 -26.09 -14.39
N GLU A 4 -16.51 -27.00 -13.44
CA GLU A 4 -16.08 -26.64 -12.10
C GLU A 4 -14.72 -25.98 -12.23
N THR A 5 -14.67 -24.66 -12.11
CA THR A 5 -13.43 -23.94 -11.87
C THR A 5 -13.02 -24.27 -10.44
N GLY A 6 -12.08 -25.20 -10.29
CA GLY A 6 -11.52 -25.55 -9.00
C GLY A 6 -10.80 -24.33 -8.40
N GLY A 7 -11.52 -23.57 -7.58
CA GLY A 7 -10.93 -22.47 -6.83
C GLY A 7 -9.96 -22.99 -5.77
N THR A 8 -8.97 -22.20 -5.38
CA THR A 8 -7.97 -22.53 -4.35
C THR A 8 -8.59 -22.71 -2.96
N GLY A 9 -9.85 -22.34 -2.76
CA GLY A 9 -10.53 -22.30 -1.46
C GLY A 9 -10.05 -21.18 -0.54
N VAL A 10 -9.12 -20.35 -1.00
CA VAL A 10 -8.61 -19.19 -0.25
C VAL A 10 -9.53 -17.98 -0.49
N THR A 11 -9.90 -17.30 0.58
CA THR A 11 -10.69 -16.07 0.53
C THR A 11 -9.90 -14.89 1.06
N VAL A 12 -10.25 -13.69 0.55
CA VAL A 12 -9.74 -12.40 1.01
C VAL A 12 -10.88 -11.66 1.71
N THR A 13 -10.62 -11.16 2.91
CA THR A 13 -11.60 -10.35 3.65
C THR A 13 -11.65 -8.96 3.05
N THR A 14 -12.83 -8.55 2.57
CA THR A 14 -13.13 -7.19 2.14
C THR A 14 -14.04 -6.50 3.15
N VAL A 15 -14.22 -5.20 3.03
CA VAL A 15 -15.13 -4.41 3.88
C VAL A 15 -16.62 -4.85 3.77
N LEU A 16 -16.97 -5.62 2.75
CA LEU A 16 -18.32 -6.17 2.57
C LEU A 16 -18.39 -7.68 2.84
N GLY A 17 -17.32 -8.29 3.31
CA GLY A 17 -17.22 -9.73 3.59
C GLY A 17 -16.17 -10.43 2.73
N PRO A 18 -15.97 -11.73 2.90
CA PRO A 18 -14.95 -12.48 2.18
C PRO A 18 -15.33 -12.69 0.71
N VAL A 19 -14.33 -12.61 -0.17
CA VAL A 19 -14.44 -12.95 -1.59
C VAL A 19 -13.39 -14.01 -1.95
N PRO A 20 -13.62 -14.90 -2.92
CA PRO A 20 -12.59 -15.77 -3.45
C PRO A 20 -11.39 -14.97 -3.94
N VAL A 21 -10.17 -15.46 -3.67
CA VAL A 21 -8.94 -14.74 -4.07
C VAL A 21 -8.85 -14.53 -5.59
N GLU A 22 -9.45 -15.41 -6.37
CA GLU A 22 -9.55 -15.33 -7.83
C GLU A 22 -10.41 -14.14 -8.31
N GLU A 23 -11.28 -13.60 -7.44
CA GLU A 23 -12.14 -12.46 -7.75
C GLU A 23 -11.48 -11.10 -7.50
N LEU A 24 -10.25 -11.07 -6.96
CA LEU A 24 -9.51 -9.82 -6.80
C LEU A 24 -9.32 -9.08 -8.13
N GLY A 25 -9.02 -9.79 -9.22
CA GLY A 25 -8.82 -9.19 -10.54
C GLY A 25 -7.77 -8.09 -10.55
N VAL A 26 -7.96 -7.05 -11.35
CA VAL A 26 -7.05 -5.89 -11.41
C VAL A 26 -7.07 -5.15 -10.08
N THR A 27 -5.93 -5.13 -9.40
CA THR A 27 -5.80 -4.68 -8.01
C THR A 27 -4.78 -3.53 -7.89
N LEU A 28 -5.17 -2.47 -7.18
CA LEU A 28 -4.26 -1.46 -6.65
C LEU A 28 -3.82 -1.91 -5.25
N CYS A 29 -2.51 -2.04 -5.04
CA CYS A 29 -1.98 -2.70 -3.85
C CYS A 29 -1.64 -1.76 -2.69
N HIS A 30 -1.83 -0.45 -2.86
CA HIS A 30 -1.53 0.55 -1.85
C HIS A 30 -2.26 1.87 -2.17
N GLU A 31 -3.40 2.11 -1.54
CA GLU A 31 -4.17 3.34 -1.72
C GLU A 31 -4.79 3.83 -0.42
N HIS A 32 -5.15 5.12 -0.40
CA HIS A 32 -5.91 5.75 0.67
C HIS A 32 -7.18 6.36 0.06
N LEU A 33 -8.35 5.82 0.40
CA LEU A 33 -9.65 6.37 -0.02
C LEU A 33 -10.18 7.38 0.98
N ARG A 34 -9.79 7.22 2.23
CA ARG A 34 -10.02 8.12 3.35
C ARG A 34 -8.69 8.28 4.09
N ASN A 35 -8.30 9.52 4.38
CA ASN A 35 -7.01 9.79 5.02
C ASN A 35 -7.06 11.09 5.80
N ASP A 36 -6.45 11.13 6.97
CA ASP A 36 -6.13 12.32 7.75
C ASP A 36 -4.63 12.43 7.95
N GLY A 37 -3.97 13.12 7.04
CA GLY A 37 -2.54 13.42 7.08
C GLY A 37 -2.18 14.69 7.86
N ALA A 38 -3.07 15.18 8.75
CA ALA A 38 -2.87 16.44 9.48
C ALA A 38 -1.55 16.53 10.25
N LEU A 39 -1.00 15.38 10.70
CA LEU A 39 0.29 15.32 11.39
C LEU A 39 1.51 15.53 10.47
N ALA A 40 1.33 15.44 9.16
CA ALA A 40 2.38 15.78 8.19
C ALA A 40 2.39 17.27 7.85
N TRP A 41 1.28 17.99 8.11
CA TRP A 41 1.18 19.41 7.84
C TRP A 41 2.22 20.22 8.65
N HIS A 42 2.76 21.24 8.03
CA HIS A 42 3.62 22.24 8.68
C HIS A 42 3.22 23.66 8.25
N PRO A 43 3.47 24.68 9.08
CA PRO A 43 3.21 26.07 8.73
C PRO A 43 4.13 26.56 7.60
N ALA A 44 3.69 27.58 6.88
CA ALA A 44 4.55 28.27 5.94
C ALA A 44 5.77 28.90 6.66
N PRO A 45 6.92 29.00 5.99
CA PRO A 45 8.07 29.75 6.49
C PRO A 45 7.69 31.20 6.82
N GLU A 46 8.33 31.79 7.82
CA GLU A 46 8.10 33.18 8.21
C GLU A 46 8.33 34.13 7.02
N GLY A 47 7.35 34.99 6.76
CA GLY A 47 7.37 35.94 5.64
C GLY A 47 6.94 35.39 4.29
N ASP A 48 6.56 34.09 4.18
CA ASP A 48 5.98 33.50 3.00
C ASP A 48 4.46 33.73 2.96
N THR A 49 4.06 34.92 2.52
CA THR A 49 2.63 35.30 2.46
C THR A 49 1.79 34.44 1.51
N GLU A 50 2.38 33.95 0.42
CA GLU A 50 1.70 32.98 -0.47
C GLU A 50 1.51 31.65 0.24
N GLY A 51 2.54 31.14 0.93
CA GLY A 51 2.46 29.93 1.71
C GLY A 51 1.41 30.02 2.82
N GLU A 52 1.32 31.13 3.53
CA GLU A 52 0.29 31.37 4.55
C GLU A 52 -1.13 31.33 3.94
N LEU A 53 -1.32 31.94 2.76
CA LEU A 53 -2.59 31.88 2.02
C LEU A 53 -2.94 30.43 1.66
N ILE A 54 -1.99 29.67 1.12
CA ILE A 54 -2.19 28.26 0.74
C ILE A 54 -2.52 27.40 1.95
N ALA A 55 -1.78 27.55 3.04
CA ALA A 55 -1.96 26.79 4.28
C ALA A 55 -3.39 26.91 4.86
N GLY A 56 -4.01 28.08 4.72
CA GLY A 56 -5.34 28.39 5.24
C GLY A 56 -6.49 28.28 4.22
N SER A 57 -6.23 27.86 2.98
CA SER A 57 -7.22 27.83 1.90
C SER A 57 -7.54 26.41 1.45
N PRO A 58 -8.75 26.16 0.88
CA PRO A 58 -9.02 24.96 0.10
C PRO A 58 -8.05 24.81 -1.08
N VAL A 59 -7.74 23.58 -1.47
CA VAL A 59 -6.91 23.30 -2.66
C VAL A 59 -7.54 23.86 -3.92
N ARG A 60 -6.75 24.61 -4.71
CA ARG A 60 -7.11 25.22 -5.99
C ARG A 60 -6.03 24.99 -7.02
N MET A 61 -6.42 25.02 -8.31
CA MET A 61 -5.52 24.78 -9.45
C MET A 61 -4.30 25.72 -9.45
N GLU A 62 -4.48 26.96 -9.03
CA GLU A 62 -3.40 27.97 -8.95
C GLU A 62 -2.30 27.63 -7.94
N PHE A 63 -2.59 26.73 -6.97
CA PHE A 63 -1.63 26.30 -5.95
C PHE A 63 -0.84 25.06 -6.34
N LEU A 64 -1.20 24.36 -7.42
CA LEU A 64 -0.60 23.08 -7.77
C LEU A 64 0.92 23.14 -7.94
N GLY A 65 1.43 24.21 -8.56
CA GLY A 65 2.88 24.38 -8.73
C GLY A 65 3.61 24.41 -7.39
N ARG A 66 3.06 25.11 -6.40
CA ARG A 66 3.63 25.19 -5.04
C ARG A 66 3.46 23.85 -4.31
N LEU A 67 2.26 23.27 -4.34
CA LEU A 67 1.95 22.01 -3.64
C LEU A 67 2.69 20.78 -4.22
N ARG A 68 3.15 20.81 -5.47
CA ARG A 68 4.05 19.78 -6.00
C ARG A 68 5.47 19.87 -5.43
N ASN A 69 5.86 21.05 -4.95
CA ASN A 69 7.19 21.26 -4.33
C ASN A 69 7.14 21.24 -2.80
N ASP A 70 5.94 21.26 -2.22
CA ASP A 70 5.69 21.17 -0.79
C ASP A 70 4.24 20.78 -0.54
N PRO A 71 3.91 19.48 -0.64
CA PRO A 71 2.52 19.02 -0.54
C PRO A 71 1.93 19.13 0.88
N TYR A 72 2.78 19.23 1.89
CA TYR A 72 2.38 19.31 3.29
C TYR A 72 2.10 20.73 3.77
N LEU A 73 2.31 21.73 2.93
CA LEU A 73 2.04 23.14 3.25
C LEU A 73 0.55 23.44 3.46
N SER A 74 -0.35 22.73 2.77
CA SER A 74 -1.80 22.95 2.86
C SER A 74 -2.47 21.91 3.76
N ARG A 75 -3.21 22.37 4.79
CA ARG A 75 -4.05 21.51 5.65
C ARG A 75 -5.13 20.77 4.86
N ASP A 76 -5.72 21.44 3.89
CA ASP A 76 -6.76 20.86 3.06
C ASP A 76 -6.21 19.78 2.13
N ASN A 77 -4.96 19.93 1.65
CA ASN A 77 -4.33 18.98 0.75
C ASN A 77 -4.04 17.60 1.40
N VAL A 78 -3.70 17.60 2.69
CA VAL A 78 -3.32 16.36 3.41
C VAL A 78 -4.51 15.56 3.94
N SER A 79 -5.74 15.95 3.63
CA SER A 79 -6.95 15.28 4.11
C SER A 79 -7.83 14.80 2.96
N LEU A 80 -8.17 13.52 2.95
CA LEU A 80 -9.18 12.90 2.08
C LEU A 80 -10.43 12.60 2.91
N ASP A 81 -11.23 13.63 3.18
CA ASP A 81 -12.31 13.62 4.17
C ASP A 81 -13.73 13.57 3.57
N ASP A 82 -13.86 13.59 2.22
CA ASP A 82 -15.14 13.57 1.51
C ASP A 82 -15.39 12.22 0.83
N THR A 83 -16.32 11.43 1.40
CA THR A 83 -16.72 10.12 0.89
C THR A 83 -17.35 10.20 -0.51
N GLY A 84 -18.05 11.29 -0.84
CA GLY A 84 -18.63 11.51 -2.16
C GLY A 84 -17.54 11.69 -3.21
N VAL A 85 -16.53 12.48 -2.90
CA VAL A 85 -15.34 12.66 -3.76
C VAL A 85 -14.59 11.33 -3.93
N ALA A 86 -14.38 10.57 -2.86
CA ALA A 86 -13.73 9.27 -2.93
C ALA A 86 -14.47 8.31 -3.87
N ILE A 87 -15.81 8.26 -3.80
CA ILE A 87 -16.65 7.45 -4.70
C ILE A 87 -16.45 7.89 -6.17
N GLU A 88 -16.57 9.19 -6.46
CA GLU A 88 -16.40 9.73 -7.82
C GLU A 88 -15.00 9.40 -8.39
N GLU A 89 -13.96 9.56 -7.59
CA GLU A 89 -12.58 9.37 -8.01
C GLU A 89 -12.23 7.89 -8.23
N VAL A 90 -12.58 7.00 -7.27
CA VAL A 90 -12.25 5.57 -7.43
C VAL A 90 -13.17 4.86 -8.42
N ALA A 91 -14.37 5.37 -8.69
CA ALA A 91 -15.24 4.86 -9.76
C ALA A 91 -14.58 4.97 -11.15
N ARG A 92 -13.67 5.92 -11.35
CA ARG A 92 -12.87 6.04 -12.58
C ARG A 92 -11.97 4.82 -12.80
N PHE A 93 -11.41 4.27 -11.71
CA PHE A 93 -10.64 3.01 -11.74
C PHE A 93 -11.55 1.83 -12.08
N ALA A 94 -12.71 1.71 -11.43
CA ALA A 94 -13.69 0.66 -11.73
C ALA A 94 -14.14 0.71 -13.20
N ALA A 95 -14.42 1.91 -13.74
CA ALA A 95 -14.83 2.11 -15.14
C ALA A 95 -13.74 1.71 -16.17
N ARG A 96 -12.48 1.57 -15.74
CA ARG A 96 -11.35 1.11 -16.56
C ARG A 96 -11.02 -0.37 -16.37
N GLY A 97 -11.86 -1.12 -15.67
CA GLY A 97 -11.69 -2.56 -15.43
C GLY A 97 -10.98 -2.88 -14.10
N GLY A 98 -10.76 -1.88 -13.25
CA GLY A 98 -10.31 -2.07 -11.88
C GLY A 98 -11.30 -2.90 -11.07
N ARG A 99 -10.81 -3.74 -10.16
CA ARG A 99 -11.65 -4.66 -9.39
C ARG A 99 -11.43 -4.58 -7.89
N SER A 100 -10.19 -4.39 -7.46
CA SER A 100 -9.84 -4.41 -6.02
C SER A 100 -8.89 -3.29 -5.65
N VAL A 101 -9.00 -2.84 -4.40
CA VAL A 101 -8.12 -1.83 -3.80
C VAL A 101 -7.72 -2.32 -2.41
N LEU A 102 -6.41 -2.40 -2.14
CA LEU A 102 -5.89 -2.50 -0.79
C LEU A 102 -5.83 -1.08 -0.23
N GLU A 103 -6.74 -0.78 0.67
CA GLU A 103 -6.87 0.51 1.35
C GLU A 103 -6.11 0.42 2.67
N VAL A 104 -4.92 0.99 2.70
CA VAL A 104 -3.93 0.74 3.74
C VAL A 104 -3.85 1.85 4.80
N THR A 105 -4.91 2.65 4.95
CA THR A 105 -5.01 3.67 5.99
C THR A 105 -5.22 3.02 7.36
N PRO A 106 -4.21 3.05 8.27
CA PRO A 106 -4.34 2.46 9.60
C PRO A 106 -5.00 3.43 10.59
N ASP A 107 -5.19 2.95 11.82
CA ASP A 107 -5.56 3.80 12.94
C ASP A 107 -4.50 4.91 13.15
N GLY A 108 -4.92 6.12 13.48
CA GLY A 108 -4.05 7.30 13.56
C GLY A 108 -3.84 8.07 12.25
N LEU A 109 -4.26 7.51 11.09
CA LEU A 109 -4.36 8.21 9.81
C LEU A 109 -5.81 8.39 9.33
N GLY A 110 -6.80 8.23 10.21
CA GLY A 110 -8.20 8.45 9.86
C GLY A 110 -8.89 7.28 9.19
N ARG A 111 -8.50 6.03 9.49
CA ARG A 111 -9.21 4.83 9.03
C ARG A 111 -10.72 4.94 9.25
N ALA A 112 -11.52 4.72 8.21
CA ALA A 112 -12.96 5.00 8.19
C ALA A 112 -13.78 3.78 7.68
N PRO A 113 -13.97 2.72 8.50
CA PRO A 113 -14.55 1.44 8.06
C PRO A 113 -15.94 1.57 7.44
N ALA A 114 -16.82 2.37 8.03
CA ALA A 114 -18.18 2.57 7.54
C ALA A 114 -18.21 3.27 6.17
N GLU A 115 -17.37 4.28 5.98
CA GLU A 115 -17.21 5.01 4.71
C GLU A 115 -16.61 4.11 3.63
N LEU A 116 -15.60 3.29 3.97
CA LEU A 116 -15.03 2.31 3.02
C LEU A 116 -16.08 1.30 2.56
N ALA A 117 -16.93 0.82 3.47
CA ALA A 117 -18.05 -0.05 3.10
C ALA A 117 -19.09 0.69 2.21
N ALA A 118 -19.33 1.98 2.43
CA ALA A 118 -20.19 2.78 1.57
C ALA A 118 -19.58 2.97 0.17
N ILE A 119 -18.28 3.26 0.09
CA ILE A 119 -17.54 3.38 -1.18
C ILE A 119 -17.59 2.06 -1.95
N ALA A 120 -17.34 0.92 -1.28
CA ALA A 120 -17.40 -0.40 -1.91
C ALA A 120 -18.80 -0.70 -2.50
N ARG A 121 -19.88 -0.42 -1.76
CA ARG A 121 -21.26 -0.60 -2.26
C ARG A 121 -21.56 0.30 -3.46
N ALA A 122 -21.09 1.54 -3.45
CA ALA A 122 -21.36 2.50 -4.51
C ALA A 122 -20.60 2.19 -5.81
N THR A 123 -19.41 1.61 -5.72
CA THR A 123 -18.50 1.40 -6.86
C THR A 123 -18.44 -0.05 -7.36
N GLY A 124 -18.86 -1.01 -6.53
CA GLY A 124 -18.74 -2.45 -6.80
C GLY A 124 -17.30 -2.97 -6.71
N LEU A 125 -16.37 -2.19 -6.14
CA LEU A 125 -14.99 -2.61 -5.92
C LEU A 125 -14.87 -3.49 -4.67
N ASN A 126 -13.96 -4.45 -4.72
CA ASN A 126 -13.48 -5.14 -3.53
C ASN A 126 -12.50 -4.21 -2.80
N ILE A 127 -12.87 -3.67 -1.66
CA ILE A 127 -11.99 -2.86 -0.82
C ILE A 127 -11.49 -3.74 0.32
N VAL A 128 -10.18 -3.95 0.39
CA VAL A 128 -9.49 -4.68 1.46
C VAL A 128 -8.92 -3.65 2.42
N MET A 129 -9.52 -3.55 3.61
CA MET A 129 -9.13 -2.57 4.62
C MET A 129 -7.88 -3.01 5.37
N GLY A 130 -6.98 -2.08 5.62
CA GLY A 130 -5.78 -2.24 6.42
C GLY A 130 -6.01 -2.11 7.94
N CYS A 131 -5.03 -2.59 8.72
CA CYS A 131 -4.98 -2.41 10.17
C CYS A 131 -3.55 -2.32 10.66
N GLY A 132 -3.39 -1.90 11.92
CA GLY A 132 -2.09 -1.68 12.54
C GLY A 132 -1.80 -0.19 12.71
N PHE A 133 -0.51 0.18 12.80
CA PHE A 133 -0.11 1.54 13.16
C PHE A 133 1.01 2.03 12.24
N TYR A 134 0.92 3.30 11.85
CA TYR A 134 1.85 3.98 10.95
C TYR A 134 3.13 4.43 11.68
N LEU A 135 3.61 5.64 11.44
CA LEU A 135 4.80 6.19 12.08
C LEU A 135 4.54 6.52 13.57
N GLU A 136 5.55 6.46 14.43
CA GLU A 136 5.43 6.68 15.86
C GLU A 136 4.62 7.94 16.22
N ARG A 137 4.80 9.04 15.47
CA ARG A 137 4.07 10.30 15.71
C ARG A 137 2.55 10.20 15.55
N THR A 138 2.07 9.16 14.84
CA THR A 138 0.64 8.91 14.60
C THR A 138 0.08 7.82 15.51
N HIS A 139 0.92 7.18 16.31
CA HIS A 139 0.46 6.11 17.22
C HIS A 139 -0.51 6.69 18.25
N PRO A 140 -1.68 6.07 18.46
CA PRO A 140 -2.51 6.38 19.61
C PRO A 140 -1.71 6.27 20.91
N GLU A 141 -1.98 7.17 21.88
CA GLU A 141 -1.20 7.25 23.13
C GLU A 141 -1.13 5.90 23.87
N TRP A 142 -2.19 5.13 23.83
CA TRP A 142 -2.28 3.83 24.49
C TRP A 142 -1.30 2.78 23.92
N VAL A 143 -0.89 2.88 22.66
CA VAL A 143 0.08 1.96 22.01
C VAL A 143 1.45 2.05 22.69
N ARG A 144 1.85 3.25 23.13
CA ARG A 144 3.17 3.49 23.73
C ARG A 144 3.43 2.64 24.96
N GLY A 145 2.40 2.40 25.78
CA GLY A 145 2.50 1.60 27.00
C GLY A 145 2.38 0.08 26.82
N MET A 146 2.07 -0.37 25.61
CA MET A 146 1.81 -1.78 25.32
C MET A 146 3.09 -2.56 25.02
N SER A 147 3.05 -3.86 25.37
CA SER A 147 4.08 -4.82 24.91
C SER A 147 3.86 -5.20 23.44
N VAL A 148 4.88 -5.79 22.81
CA VAL A 148 4.77 -6.39 21.44
C VAL A 148 3.60 -7.38 21.36
N ALA A 149 3.38 -8.18 22.42
CA ALA A 149 2.31 -9.18 22.44
C ALA A 149 0.91 -8.53 22.47
N ASP A 150 0.76 -7.46 23.26
CA ASP A 150 -0.52 -6.76 23.37
C ASP A 150 -0.86 -6.03 22.06
N VAL A 151 0.12 -5.36 21.44
CA VAL A 151 -0.07 -4.71 20.12
C VAL A 151 -0.42 -5.75 19.05
N ALA A 152 0.22 -6.93 19.07
CA ALA A 152 -0.12 -8.01 18.14
C ALA A 152 -1.57 -8.47 18.32
N THR A 153 -2.06 -8.57 19.58
CA THR A 153 -3.44 -8.94 19.88
C THR A 153 -4.44 -7.90 19.35
N GLU A 154 -4.12 -6.60 19.44
CA GLU A 154 -4.98 -5.54 18.86
C GLU A 154 -5.07 -5.66 17.34
N ILE A 155 -3.94 -5.90 16.65
CA ILE A 155 -3.93 -6.13 15.19
C ILE A 155 -4.75 -7.39 14.84
N GLU A 156 -4.59 -8.48 15.59
CA GLU A 156 -5.35 -9.71 15.40
C GLU A 156 -6.86 -9.49 15.61
N ARG A 157 -7.24 -8.63 16.56
CA ARG A 157 -8.65 -8.27 16.81
C ARG A 157 -9.27 -7.57 15.61
N ASP A 158 -8.56 -6.61 15.01
CA ASP A 158 -9.05 -5.92 13.80
C ASP A 158 -9.28 -6.88 12.61
N LEU A 159 -8.49 -7.95 12.52
CA LEU A 159 -8.59 -8.97 11.47
C LEU A 159 -9.71 -9.99 11.74
N THR A 160 -9.99 -10.31 13.00
CA THR A 160 -10.90 -11.40 13.41
C THR A 160 -12.28 -10.90 13.80
N GLU A 161 -12.34 -9.83 14.58
CA GLU A 161 -13.56 -9.20 15.10
C GLU A 161 -13.94 -7.96 14.27
N GLY A 162 -12.93 -7.16 13.90
CA GLY A 162 -13.09 -5.94 13.13
C GLY A 162 -13.34 -4.70 13.98
N VAL A 163 -13.48 -3.57 13.29
CA VAL A 163 -13.81 -2.25 13.84
C VAL A 163 -15.14 -1.81 13.23
N ASP A 164 -16.10 -1.39 14.07
CA ASP A 164 -17.45 -0.99 13.64
C ASP A 164 -18.16 -2.04 12.75
N GLY A 165 -17.90 -3.34 13.00
CA GLY A 165 -18.47 -4.44 12.24
C GLY A 165 -17.77 -4.72 10.90
N VAL A 166 -16.67 -4.05 10.60
CA VAL A 166 -15.86 -4.24 9.37
C VAL A 166 -14.50 -4.84 9.76
N ARG A 167 -14.16 -6.00 9.18
CA ARG A 167 -12.87 -6.65 9.42
C ARG A 167 -11.82 -6.16 8.44
N ALA A 168 -10.60 -6.03 8.92
CA ALA A 168 -9.44 -5.82 8.07
C ALA A 168 -9.08 -7.10 7.30
N GLY A 169 -8.44 -6.94 6.14
CA GLY A 169 -7.99 -8.03 5.27
C GLY A 169 -6.52 -7.98 4.91
N VAL A 170 -5.82 -6.95 5.34
CA VAL A 170 -4.36 -6.78 5.21
C VAL A 170 -3.82 -6.11 6.48
N ILE A 171 -2.61 -6.50 6.92
CA ILE A 171 -1.91 -5.81 8.00
C ILE A 171 -1.11 -4.69 7.37
N GLY A 172 -1.34 -3.46 7.81
CA GLY A 172 -0.61 -2.29 7.29
C GLY A 172 -1.54 -1.20 6.72
N GLU A 173 -0.90 -0.07 6.34
CA GLU A 173 0.58 0.01 6.26
C GLU A 173 1.19 0.18 7.66
N ILE A 174 2.23 -0.58 7.94
CA ILE A 174 3.02 -0.47 9.16
C ILE A 174 4.15 0.51 8.90
N GLY A 175 4.22 1.57 9.71
CA GLY A 175 5.15 2.67 9.48
C GLY A 175 6.58 2.39 9.95
N VAL A 176 7.54 2.70 9.08
CA VAL A 176 8.97 2.78 9.39
C VAL A 176 9.49 4.12 8.89
N SER A 177 9.90 4.98 9.83
CA SER A 177 10.50 6.30 9.53
C SER A 177 11.98 6.19 9.14
N PRO A 178 12.61 7.30 8.67
CA PRO A 178 14.05 7.32 8.45
C PRO A 178 14.88 6.94 9.70
N ASP A 179 14.38 7.25 10.88
CA ASP A 179 15.06 6.95 12.15
C ASP A 179 14.81 5.50 12.62
N PHE A 180 13.76 4.86 12.13
CA PHE A 180 13.30 3.54 12.53
C PHE A 180 13.31 3.38 14.05
N THR A 181 12.44 4.11 14.71
CA THR A 181 12.44 4.24 16.17
C THR A 181 12.13 2.92 16.88
N ALA A 182 12.42 2.85 18.17
CA ALA A 182 12.11 1.67 19.00
C ALA A 182 10.60 1.38 19.06
N GLU A 183 9.75 2.41 19.00
CA GLU A 183 8.29 2.25 18.97
C GLU A 183 7.82 1.71 17.63
N GLU A 184 8.40 2.14 16.52
CA GLU A 184 8.13 1.59 15.18
C GLU A 184 8.61 0.15 15.04
N GLU A 185 9.81 -0.19 15.57
CA GLU A 185 10.28 -1.58 15.61
C GLU A 185 9.37 -2.46 16.47
N LYS A 186 8.89 -1.97 17.62
CA LYS A 186 7.90 -2.67 18.46
C LYS A 186 6.63 -3.01 17.68
N VAL A 187 6.08 -2.04 16.94
CA VAL A 187 4.88 -2.23 16.12
C VAL A 187 5.14 -3.19 14.97
N LEU A 188 6.28 -3.09 14.28
CA LEU A 188 6.66 -4.01 13.21
C LEU A 188 6.79 -5.46 13.73
N ARG A 189 7.40 -5.67 14.91
CA ARG A 189 7.47 -6.98 15.55
C ARG A 189 6.07 -7.53 15.87
N ALA A 190 5.19 -6.69 16.38
CA ALA A 190 3.81 -7.05 16.66
C ALA A 190 3.05 -7.44 15.39
N ALA A 191 3.19 -6.66 14.33
CA ALA A 191 2.59 -6.93 13.02
C ALA A 191 3.09 -8.25 12.41
N ALA A 192 4.38 -8.55 12.52
CA ALA A 192 4.95 -9.83 12.06
C ALA A 192 4.39 -11.02 12.85
N ARG A 193 4.22 -10.89 14.18
CA ARG A 193 3.55 -11.93 15.00
C ARG A 193 2.09 -12.13 14.59
N ALA A 194 1.35 -11.04 14.39
CA ALA A 194 -0.03 -11.11 13.93
C ALA A 194 -0.11 -11.75 12.54
N GLN A 195 0.79 -11.40 11.62
CA GLN A 195 0.90 -12.04 10.30
C GLN A 195 1.11 -13.56 10.41
N ALA A 196 2.06 -13.99 11.24
CA ALA A 196 2.37 -15.42 11.42
C ALA A 196 1.15 -16.22 11.93
N ARG A 197 0.36 -15.62 12.83
CA ARG A 197 -0.80 -16.27 13.47
C ARG A 197 -2.05 -16.24 12.59
N THR A 198 -2.33 -15.09 11.97
CA THR A 198 -3.55 -14.88 11.17
C THR A 198 -3.42 -15.30 9.71
N ARG A 199 -2.18 -15.42 9.21
CA ARG A 199 -1.86 -15.75 7.82
C ARG A 199 -2.41 -14.72 6.82
N VAL A 200 -2.44 -13.46 7.24
CA VAL A 200 -2.86 -12.31 6.42
C VAL A 200 -1.61 -11.56 5.92
N PRO A 201 -1.57 -11.08 4.66
CA PRO A 201 -0.42 -10.33 4.15
C PRO A 201 -0.07 -9.09 4.98
N LEU A 202 1.22 -8.73 4.99
CA LEU A 202 1.78 -7.57 5.68
C LEU A 202 2.31 -6.55 4.67
N SER A 203 1.87 -5.30 4.77
CA SER A 203 2.39 -4.15 4.02
C SER A 203 3.16 -3.23 4.96
N VAL A 204 4.40 -2.89 4.59
CA VAL A 204 5.29 -2.04 5.40
C VAL A 204 5.65 -0.79 4.62
N HIS A 205 5.30 0.36 5.18
CA HIS A 205 5.78 1.66 4.71
C HIS A 205 7.28 1.79 4.97
N LEU A 206 8.06 2.02 3.93
CA LEU A 206 9.47 2.37 4.05
C LEU A 206 9.67 3.86 3.77
N PRO A 207 10.64 4.50 4.43
CA PRO A 207 11.09 5.82 4.03
C PRO A 207 11.81 5.70 2.69
N GLY A 208 11.14 5.96 1.57
CA GLY A 208 11.56 5.62 0.21
C GLY A 208 13.02 5.95 -0.15
N TRP A 209 13.58 6.99 0.45
CA TRP A 209 14.96 7.46 0.21
C TRP A 209 15.99 6.82 1.15
N VAL A 210 15.59 6.05 2.19
CA VAL A 210 16.48 5.33 3.14
C VAL A 210 16.35 3.82 2.92
N ARG A 211 17.42 3.05 3.12
CA ARG A 211 17.50 1.63 2.79
C ARG A 211 17.26 0.72 4.00
N HIS A 212 16.06 0.78 4.58
CA HIS A 212 15.69 -0.04 5.75
C HIS A 212 15.13 -1.43 5.40
N GLY A 213 14.87 -1.75 4.12
CA GLY A 213 14.18 -2.99 3.72
C GLY A 213 14.83 -4.27 4.25
N HIS A 214 16.17 -4.37 4.28
CA HIS A 214 16.85 -5.56 4.84
C HIS A 214 16.56 -5.75 6.31
N ARG A 215 16.68 -4.68 7.12
CA ARG A 215 16.41 -4.74 8.55
C ARG A 215 14.94 -5.04 8.82
N VAL A 216 14.02 -4.45 8.07
CA VAL A 216 12.59 -4.75 8.17
C VAL A 216 12.33 -6.25 7.93
N LEU A 217 12.90 -6.83 6.89
CA LEU A 217 12.76 -8.26 6.62
C LEU A 217 13.44 -9.14 7.69
N ASP A 218 14.53 -8.68 8.30
CA ASP A 218 15.17 -9.39 9.41
C ASP A 218 14.25 -9.43 10.63
N VAL A 219 13.66 -8.29 11.01
CA VAL A 219 12.69 -8.19 12.12
C VAL A 219 11.47 -9.10 11.87
N ILE A 220 10.94 -9.10 10.64
CA ILE A 220 9.79 -9.95 10.29
C ILE A 220 10.14 -11.43 10.44
N ALA A 221 11.31 -11.85 9.94
CA ALA A 221 11.78 -13.23 10.04
C ALA A 221 12.04 -13.65 11.50
N GLU A 222 12.62 -12.78 12.33
CA GLU A 222 12.84 -13.02 13.76
C GLU A 222 11.55 -13.32 14.52
N GLU A 223 10.43 -12.70 14.14
CA GLU A 223 9.12 -12.89 14.76
C GLU A 223 8.29 -14.02 14.10
N GLY A 224 8.87 -14.75 13.15
CA GLY A 224 8.22 -15.86 12.46
C GLY A 224 7.25 -15.44 11.35
N GLY A 225 7.30 -14.18 10.92
CA GLY A 225 6.52 -13.69 9.79
C GLY A 225 6.98 -14.29 8.46
N LEU A 226 6.10 -14.31 7.47
CA LEU A 226 6.35 -14.85 6.14
C LEU A 226 6.75 -13.74 5.17
N ILE A 227 8.02 -13.72 4.78
CA ILE A 227 8.55 -12.70 3.86
C ILE A 227 7.84 -12.74 2.51
N GLU A 228 7.49 -13.93 2.01
CA GLU A 228 6.78 -14.12 0.74
C GLU A 228 5.32 -13.58 0.76
N ALA A 229 4.80 -13.25 1.94
CA ALA A 229 3.51 -12.57 2.13
C ALA A 229 3.70 -11.13 2.62
N THR A 230 4.87 -10.53 2.36
CA THR A 230 5.20 -9.17 2.79
C THR A 230 5.45 -8.26 1.60
N VAL A 231 4.84 -7.07 1.65
CA VAL A 231 5.06 -5.97 0.70
C VAL A 231 5.95 -4.92 1.38
N LEU A 232 7.02 -4.54 0.72
CA LEU A 232 7.83 -3.37 1.06
C LEU A 232 7.37 -2.22 0.17
N SER A 233 6.66 -1.26 0.72
CA SER A 233 6.10 -0.11 0.00
C SER A 233 7.15 0.95 -0.29
N HIS A 234 6.85 1.84 -1.23
CA HIS A 234 7.66 3.01 -1.62
C HIS A 234 9.06 2.66 -2.10
N LEU A 235 9.19 1.59 -2.91
CA LEU A 235 10.48 1.19 -3.49
C LEU A 235 10.86 2.01 -4.74
N ASN A 236 9.96 2.88 -5.24
CA ASN A 236 10.21 3.74 -6.39
C ASN A 236 11.50 4.57 -6.27
N PRO A 237 11.79 5.30 -5.16
CA PRO A 237 13.03 6.08 -5.02
C PRO A 237 14.30 5.24 -5.05
N SER A 238 14.21 3.95 -4.74
CA SER A 238 15.35 3.01 -4.83
C SER A 238 15.50 2.34 -6.20
N GLY A 239 14.69 2.69 -7.21
CA GLY A 239 14.67 2.00 -8.50
C GLY A 239 15.99 1.99 -9.29
N ARG A 240 16.91 2.91 -8.98
CA ARG A 240 18.26 2.94 -9.55
C ARG A 240 19.26 2.08 -8.76
N ASP A 241 18.93 1.71 -7.52
CA ASP A 241 19.72 0.82 -6.65
C ASP A 241 19.30 -0.64 -6.89
N ARG A 242 19.76 -1.17 -8.01
CA ARG A 242 19.32 -2.48 -8.51
C ARG A 242 19.71 -3.62 -7.60
N ASP A 243 20.91 -3.57 -7.02
CA ASP A 243 21.41 -4.61 -6.11
C ASP A 243 20.55 -4.71 -4.86
N TYR A 244 20.14 -3.57 -4.32
CA TYR A 244 19.22 -3.51 -3.18
C TYR A 244 17.86 -4.14 -3.51
N GLN A 245 17.25 -3.76 -4.63
CA GLN A 245 15.95 -4.31 -5.03
C GLN A 245 16.00 -5.80 -5.36
N VAL A 246 17.04 -6.25 -6.06
CA VAL A 246 17.27 -7.68 -6.32
C VAL A 246 17.41 -8.47 -5.02
N ALA A 247 18.20 -7.95 -4.07
CA ALA A 247 18.39 -8.62 -2.79
C ALA A 247 17.08 -8.77 -1.99
N LEU A 248 16.23 -7.74 -1.95
CA LEU A 248 14.92 -7.79 -1.29
C LEU A 248 13.98 -8.80 -1.98
N ALA A 249 13.86 -8.72 -3.31
CA ALA A 249 13.00 -9.62 -4.09
C ALA A 249 13.48 -11.09 -4.00
N THR A 250 14.79 -11.34 -3.97
CA THR A 250 15.38 -12.68 -3.82
C THR A 250 15.08 -13.28 -2.44
N ARG A 251 14.94 -12.46 -1.41
CA ARG A 251 14.46 -12.89 -0.08
C ARG A 251 12.99 -13.30 -0.09
N GLY A 252 12.24 -12.96 -1.15
CA GLY A 252 10.84 -13.33 -1.32
C GLY A 252 9.85 -12.17 -1.15
N ALA A 253 10.29 -10.98 -0.71
CA ALA A 253 9.41 -9.83 -0.52
C ALA A 253 8.85 -9.31 -1.85
N TYR A 254 7.64 -8.76 -1.80
CA TYR A 254 7.10 -7.96 -2.89
C TYR A 254 7.65 -6.53 -2.81
N LEU A 255 8.00 -6.00 -3.97
CA LEU A 255 8.46 -4.62 -4.15
C LEU A 255 7.25 -3.74 -4.54
N GLY A 256 6.81 -2.87 -3.63
CA GLY A 256 5.76 -1.89 -3.89
C GLY A 256 6.28 -0.75 -4.75
N TYR A 257 5.90 -0.73 -6.02
CA TYR A 257 6.01 0.41 -6.92
C TYR A 257 4.69 1.18 -6.88
N ASP A 258 4.43 1.78 -5.73
CA ASP A 258 3.15 2.39 -5.36
C ASP A 258 3.14 3.92 -5.47
N MET A 259 4.22 4.55 -5.92
CA MET A 259 4.29 5.98 -6.19
C MET A 259 4.17 6.30 -7.69
N CYS A 260 3.33 5.57 -8.43
CA CYS A 260 3.12 5.82 -9.85
C CYS A 260 2.22 7.06 -10.07
N GLY A 261 2.63 7.96 -10.96
CA GLY A 261 1.92 9.23 -11.19
C GLY A 261 2.24 10.32 -10.16
N MET A 262 3.13 10.02 -9.23
CA MET A 262 3.53 10.92 -8.16
C MET A 262 4.77 11.73 -8.60
N ASP A 263 4.57 13.01 -8.91
CA ASP A 263 5.64 13.95 -9.28
C ASP A 263 5.67 15.10 -8.25
N TYR A 264 6.21 14.79 -7.08
CA TYR A 264 6.26 15.68 -5.92
C TYR A 264 7.67 15.74 -5.35
N LEU A 265 8.06 16.91 -4.87
CA LEU A 265 9.18 17.07 -3.96
C LEU A 265 8.65 17.08 -2.51
N TYR A 266 9.11 16.14 -1.71
CA TYR A 266 8.83 16.08 -0.27
C TYR A 266 9.97 16.76 0.48
N PRO A 267 9.73 17.91 1.14
CA PRO A 267 10.77 18.62 1.90
C PRO A 267 11.43 17.70 2.93
N ALA A 268 12.77 17.76 3.00
CA ALA A 268 13.61 16.92 3.86
C ALA A 268 13.64 15.41 3.54
N GLU A 269 12.87 14.93 2.56
CA GLU A 269 12.86 13.53 2.12
C GLU A 269 13.50 13.37 0.75
N GLY A 270 12.87 13.94 -0.31
CA GLY A 270 13.41 13.89 -1.66
C GLY A 270 12.35 14.08 -2.75
N GLN A 271 12.84 14.07 -4.00
CA GLN A 271 11.99 14.09 -5.19
C GLN A 271 11.52 12.68 -5.51
N SER A 272 10.20 12.47 -5.65
CA SER A 272 9.68 11.21 -6.16
C SER A 272 10.10 10.99 -7.61
N PRO A 273 10.46 9.75 -8.02
CA PRO A 273 10.85 9.47 -9.40
C PRO A 273 9.65 9.61 -10.32
N CYS A 274 9.91 10.10 -11.53
CA CYS A 274 8.86 10.19 -12.55
C CYS A 274 8.47 8.80 -13.08
N ASP A 275 7.32 8.72 -13.73
CA ASP A 275 6.82 7.47 -14.30
C ASP A 275 7.76 6.83 -15.33
N GLU A 276 8.56 7.62 -16.04
CA GLU A 276 9.53 7.08 -16.99
C GLU A 276 10.64 6.31 -16.29
N ASP A 277 11.16 6.86 -15.17
CA ASP A 277 12.14 6.16 -14.33
C ASP A 277 11.54 4.91 -13.68
N ASN A 278 10.29 5.01 -13.19
CA ASN A 278 9.56 3.86 -12.61
C ASN A 278 9.36 2.75 -13.64
N ALA A 279 8.89 3.07 -14.85
CA ALA A 279 8.68 2.09 -15.91
C ALA A 279 10.00 1.43 -16.35
N ALA A 280 11.08 2.20 -16.45
CA ALA A 280 12.40 1.67 -16.79
C ALA A 280 12.93 0.71 -15.70
N ALA A 281 12.73 1.03 -14.42
CA ALA A 281 13.13 0.18 -13.30
C ALA A 281 12.33 -1.14 -13.28
N ILE A 282 11.00 -1.07 -13.41
CA ILE A 282 10.12 -2.25 -13.47
C ILE A 282 10.47 -3.13 -14.67
N ALA A 283 10.67 -2.54 -15.85
CA ALA A 283 11.08 -3.29 -17.04
C ALA A 283 12.44 -3.97 -16.85
N TRP A 284 13.36 -3.35 -16.12
CA TRP A 284 14.63 -3.97 -15.78
C TRP A 284 14.44 -5.15 -14.83
N LEU A 285 13.64 -5.00 -13.74
CA LEU A 285 13.30 -6.10 -12.83
C LEU A 285 12.63 -7.28 -13.56
N HIS A 286 11.71 -6.96 -14.48
CA HIS A 286 11.05 -7.97 -15.30
C HIS A 286 12.08 -8.78 -16.12
N ARG A 287 13.00 -8.10 -16.83
CA ARG A 287 14.08 -8.77 -17.59
C ARG A 287 15.05 -9.59 -16.71
N ALA A 288 15.22 -9.18 -15.46
CA ALA A 288 15.99 -9.93 -14.46
C ALA A 288 15.23 -11.14 -13.88
N GLY A 289 14.00 -11.43 -14.36
CA GLY A 289 13.17 -12.54 -13.88
C GLY A 289 12.41 -12.24 -12.58
N LEU A 290 12.44 -11.01 -12.07
CA LEU A 290 11.84 -10.59 -10.80
C LEU A 290 10.49 -9.90 -10.94
N GLY A 291 9.91 -9.82 -12.15
CA GLY A 291 8.60 -9.22 -12.38
C GLY A 291 7.48 -9.84 -11.55
N HIS A 292 7.61 -11.08 -11.12
CA HIS A 292 6.67 -11.77 -10.25
C HIS A 292 6.69 -11.28 -8.78
N ARG A 293 7.58 -10.35 -8.43
CA ARG A 293 7.69 -9.73 -7.10
C ARG A 293 7.39 -8.24 -7.11
N VAL A 294 6.82 -7.71 -8.17
CA VAL A 294 6.47 -6.28 -8.29
C VAL A 294 4.97 -6.10 -8.15
N LEU A 295 4.55 -5.17 -7.31
CA LEU A 295 3.17 -4.70 -7.14
C LEU A 295 3.08 -3.23 -7.55
N LEU A 296 1.93 -2.83 -8.10
CA LEU A 296 1.73 -1.47 -8.60
C LEU A 296 0.61 -0.76 -7.84
N SER A 297 0.79 0.53 -7.56
CA SER A 297 -0.24 1.43 -7.05
C SER A 297 0.14 2.90 -7.29
N GLN A 298 -0.71 3.83 -6.83
CA GLN A 298 -0.48 5.27 -6.96
C GLN A 298 -0.20 5.94 -5.62
N ASP A 299 -0.63 5.30 -4.51
CA ASP A 299 -0.54 5.89 -3.18
C ASP A 299 -1.19 7.28 -3.13
N VAL A 300 -2.47 7.33 -3.51
CA VAL A 300 -3.23 8.58 -3.51
C VAL A 300 -3.61 8.93 -2.08
N PHE A 301 -2.92 9.87 -1.46
CA PHE A 301 -3.17 10.32 -0.09
C PHE A 301 -3.34 11.85 0.04
N LEU A 302 -3.22 12.60 -1.06
CA LEU A 302 -3.36 14.06 -1.11
C LEU A 302 -4.50 14.47 -2.05
N LYS A 303 -5.21 15.55 -1.75
CA LYS A 303 -6.24 16.09 -2.65
C LYS A 303 -5.69 16.43 -4.03
N THR A 304 -4.47 17.00 -4.10
CA THR A 304 -3.83 17.33 -5.39
C THR A 304 -3.49 16.12 -6.25
N MET A 305 -3.56 14.89 -5.73
CA MET A 305 -3.41 13.66 -6.51
C MET A 305 -4.72 13.23 -7.18
N LEU A 306 -5.87 13.70 -6.70
CA LEU A 306 -7.19 13.41 -7.28
C LEU A 306 -7.42 14.17 -8.59
N VAL A 307 -8.12 13.57 -9.55
CA VAL A 307 -8.45 14.20 -10.84
C VAL A 307 -9.23 15.50 -10.64
N ARG A 308 -10.12 15.54 -9.66
CA ARG A 308 -10.91 16.73 -9.30
C ARG A 308 -10.05 17.96 -9.03
N TYR A 309 -8.84 17.79 -8.51
CA TYR A 309 -7.91 18.85 -8.13
C TYR A 309 -6.68 18.94 -9.06
N GLY A 310 -6.74 18.28 -10.24
CA GLY A 310 -5.68 18.37 -11.26
C GLY A 310 -4.61 17.29 -11.15
N GLY A 311 -4.82 16.26 -10.33
CA GLY A 311 -3.98 15.08 -10.23
C GLY A 311 -4.34 14.01 -11.26
N THR A 312 -3.73 12.83 -11.11
CA THR A 312 -3.87 11.70 -12.01
C THR A 312 -4.94 10.70 -11.56
N GLY A 313 -5.25 10.66 -10.26
CA GLY A 313 -6.28 9.82 -9.63
C GLY A 313 -6.01 8.32 -9.70
N TYR A 314 -6.92 7.54 -9.16
CA TYR A 314 -6.78 6.08 -9.03
C TYR A 314 -6.77 5.29 -10.35
N ALA A 315 -7.16 5.88 -11.47
CA ALA A 315 -7.14 5.21 -12.77
C ALA A 315 -5.81 5.37 -13.52
N HIS A 316 -4.84 6.09 -12.97
CA HIS A 316 -3.59 6.46 -13.62
C HIS A 316 -2.82 5.25 -14.16
N ILE A 317 -2.66 4.19 -13.35
CA ILE A 317 -1.95 2.98 -13.76
C ILE A 317 -2.54 2.42 -15.05
N LEU A 318 -3.86 2.23 -15.11
CA LEU A 318 -4.52 1.62 -16.26
C LEU A 318 -4.54 2.55 -17.48
N THR A 319 -4.62 3.86 -17.25
CA THR A 319 -4.80 4.84 -18.33
C THR A 319 -3.47 5.28 -18.95
N HIS A 320 -2.43 5.44 -18.13
CA HIS A 320 -1.17 6.09 -18.54
C HIS A 320 0.07 5.24 -18.29
N PHE A 321 0.14 4.55 -17.14
CA PHE A 321 1.34 3.82 -16.74
C PHE A 321 1.50 2.47 -17.48
N VAL A 322 0.44 1.67 -17.63
CA VAL A 322 0.46 0.42 -18.41
C VAL A 322 0.89 0.68 -19.88
N PRO A 323 0.35 1.66 -20.62
CA PRO A 323 0.88 2.01 -21.94
C PRO A 323 2.37 2.38 -21.92
N ARG A 324 2.88 2.97 -20.82
CA ARG A 324 4.29 3.28 -20.66
C ARG A 324 5.13 2.02 -20.47
N LEU A 325 4.69 1.08 -19.62
CA LEU A 325 5.32 -0.22 -19.46
C LEU A 325 5.43 -0.98 -20.79
N HIS A 326 4.39 -0.92 -21.64
CA HIS A 326 4.44 -1.51 -22.97
C HIS A 326 5.52 -0.87 -23.85
N ARG A 327 5.73 0.46 -23.79
CA ARG A 327 6.84 1.12 -24.51
C ARG A 327 8.22 0.67 -24.00
N HIS A 328 8.31 0.25 -22.74
CA HIS A 328 9.53 -0.34 -22.15
C HIS A 328 9.67 -1.85 -22.40
N GLY A 329 8.77 -2.44 -23.20
CA GLY A 329 8.87 -3.81 -23.71
C GLY A 329 8.11 -4.86 -22.92
N LEU A 330 7.31 -4.48 -21.92
CA LEU A 330 6.40 -5.41 -21.26
C LEU A 330 5.22 -5.74 -22.20
N THR A 331 4.82 -7.01 -22.20
CA THR A 331 3.65 -7.48 -22.94
C THR A 331 2.36 -7.27 -22.12
N PRO A 332 1.16 -7.40 -22.74
CA PRO A 332 -0.11 -7.44 -22.00
C PRO A 332 -0.14 -8.56 -20.92
N ALA A 333 0.48 -9.71 -21.18
CA ALA A 333 0.59 -10.80 -20.20
C ALA A 333 1.44 -10.39 -19.00
N ASP A 334 2.54 -9.64 -19.23
CA ASP A 334 3.40 -9.15 -18.14
C ASP A 334 2.65 -8.14 -17.26
N THR A 335 1.90 -7.21 -17.86
CA THR A 335 1.11 -6.24 -17.10
C THR A 335 -0.09 -6.89 -16.38
N THR A 336 -0.68 -7.96 -16.94
CA THR A 336 -1.66 -8.79 -16.22
C THR A 336 -1.02 -9.43 -14.99
N ARG A 337 0.19 -9.97 -15.11
CA ARG A 337 0.92 -10.51 -13.97
C ARG A 337 1.09 -9.46 -12.86
N LEU A 338 1.53 -8.25 -13.20
CA LEU A 338 1.75 -7.19 -12.21
C LEU A 338 0.47 -6.75 -11.49
N LEU A 339 -0.67 -6.75 -12.19
CA LEU A 339 -1.92 -6.17 -11.70
C LEU A 339 -2.95 -7.19 -11.21
N VAL A 340 -2.80 -8.46 -11.59
CA VAL A 340 -3.78 -9.53 -11.27
C VAL A 340 -3.10 -10.68 -10.55
N ASP A 341 -2.07 -11.30 -11.17
CA ASP A 341 -1.48 -12.52 -10.63
C ASP A 341 -0.67 -12.25 -9.36
N ASN A 342 0.21 -11.23 -9.37
CA ASN A 342 1.05 -10.91 -8.21
C ASN A 342 0.22 -10.51 -6.98
N PRO A 343 -0.81 -9.64 -7.08
CA PRO A 343 -1.72 -9.38 -5.96
C PRO A 343 -2.42 -10.63 -5.44
N ARG A 344 -2.89 -11.50 -6.34
CA ARG A 344 -3.48 -12.79 -5.96
C ARG A 344 -2.47 -13.69 -5.23
N ASP A 345 -1.27 -13.83 -5.78
CA ASP A 345 -0.21 -14.69 -5.27
C ASP A 345 0.31 -14.20 -3.89
N LEU A 346 0.24 -12.90 -3.60
CA LEU A 346 0.50 -12.34 -2.27
C LEU A 346 -0.42 -12.97 -1.21
N PHE A 347 -1.73 -13.08 -1.48
CA PHE A 347 -2.69 -13.71 -0.56
C PHE A 347 -2.57 -15.24 -0.55
N LEU A 348 -2.06 -15.86 -1.60
CA LEU A 348 -1.83 -17.30 -1.68
C LEU A 348 -0.51 -17.76 -1.03
N ALA A 349 0.39 -16.85 -0.65
CA ALA A 349 1.73 -17.19 -0.17
C ALA A 349 1.73 -18.16 1.03
N PHE A 350 0.79 -17.99 1.97
CA PHE A 350 0.67 -18.90 3.11
C PHE A 350 0.17 -20.30 2.74
N ALA A 351 -0.69 -20.43 1.75
CA ALA A 351 -1.14 -21.73 1.26
C ALA A 351 0.01 -22.48 0.56
N ALA A 352 0.80 -21.76 -0.22
CA ALA A 352 1.96 -22.29 -0.92
C ALA A 352 3.10 -22.74 0.04
N SER A 353 3.31 -22.02 1.16
CA SER A 353 4.34 -22.38 2.16
C SER A 353 3.99 -23.65 2.94
N GLY A 354 2.70 -23.85 3.26
CA GLY A 354 2.23 -25.07 3.94
C GLY A 354 2.49 -26.36 3.15
N ASN A 355 2.37 -26.33 1.84
CA ASN A 355 2.60 -27.48 0.98
C ASN A 355 4.10 -27.85 0.84
N ARG A 356 5.03 -26.93 1.06
CA ARG A 356 6.47 -27.20 1.03
C ARG A 356 6.96 -28.03 2.22
N HIS A 357 6.33 -27.90 3.38
CA HIS A 357 6.69 -28.67 4.59
C HIS A 357 6.16 -30.12 4.55
N THR A 358 5.09 -30.40 3.82
CA THR A 358 4.54 -31.76 3.71
C THR A 358 5.24 -32.63 2.66
N SER A 359 5.94 -32.04 1.69
CA SER A 359 6.66 -32.79 0.64
C SER A 359 8.04 -33.31 1.08
N HIS A 360 8.62 -32.83 2.19
CA HIS A 360 9.92 -33.29 2.69
C HIS A 360 9.84 -34.39 3.76
N THR A 361 8.65 -34.80 4.17
CA THR A 361 8.47 -35.86 5.18
C THR A 361 8.14 -37.24 4.60
N ASN A 362 8.01 -37.38 3.27
CA ASN A 362 7.63 -38.65 2.61
C ASN A 362 8.77 -39.42 1.92
N ASP A 363 10.02 -38.98 2.02
CA ASP A 363 11.15 -39.65 1.39
C ASP A 363 12.08 -40.37 2.40
N THR A 364 11.54 -40.91 3.49
CA THR A 364 12.29 -41.82 4.37
C THR A 364 11.34 -42.92 4.90
N LEU A 365 11.12 -43.95 4.08
CA LEU A 365 10.84 -45.34 4.48
C LEU A 365 11.42 -46.30 3.44
#